data_b0a646ae4fe155cfcdf13854c3a6b29b
#
_entry.id   b0a646ae4fe155cfcdf13854c3a6b29b
#
_cell.length_a   1.000
_cell.length_b   1.000
_cell.length_c   1.000
_cell.angle_alpha   90.00
_cell.angle_beta   90.00
_cell.angle_gamma   90.00
#
_symmetry.space_group_name_H-M   'P 1'
#
loop_
_entity.id
_entity.type
_entity.pdbx_description
1 polymer ?
#
loop_
_entity_poly.entity_id
_entity_poly.type
_entity_poly.pdbx_seq_one_letter_code
_entity_poly.pdbx_strand_id
1 'polypeptide(L)'
;MEEKRQEYLTEEQARTVKELFKKYLRSYKEKDANMTDQEWLEQLFRIELPEMNEEEIKQDSEEIVTAIRTFDENLASCTEASKKGVSKESWLADKIQEVSVGMAVNEYGKTLQQMDNVLYAKNAELADALSRSADGHIMMSPNLDGNIAENMIAKTTELSASLQGKNISVSVLESHTANSVDVRAINHDTGQYQNYQLKFGKDAKATIELLERGNYNNQRIVVPSEQLEEVQAYFKEKGSSKTITDHIDAWGTKGKSFTKEEMKALQEKAQREGAAPEMDYSHYQTKDLAMSIGKNAGTMALQ
;
A
#
# COMPACT_ATOMS: atom_id res chain seq x y z
N MET A 1 1.49 23.99 18.26
CA MET A 1 2.71 23.34 17.71
C MET A 1 2.23 22.51 16.55
N GLU A 2 2.56 22.90 15.33
CA GLU A 2 2.33 22.04 14.16
C GLU A 2 3.16 20.76 14.37
N GLU A 3 2.49 19.63 14.59
CA GLU A 3 3.15 18.32 14.46
C GLU A 3 3.65 18.24 13.03
N LYS A 4 4.96 18.17 12.85
CA LYS A 4 5.55 17.93 11.53
C LYS A 4 5.01 16.62 11.00
N ARG A 5 4.27 16.67 9.90
CA ARG A 5 3.92 15.50 9.10
C ARG A 5 5.14 14.60 8.96
N GLN A 6 4.98 13.31 9.18
CA GLN A 6 6.06 12.36 8.92
C GLN A 6 6.22 12.22 7.41
N GLU A 7 7.06 13.09 6.82
CA GLU A 7 7.39 13.11 5.39
C GLU A 7 8.38 12.01 4.98
N TYR A 8 8.81 11.16 5.93
CA TYR A 8 9.87 10.17 5.72
C TYR A 8 9.45 8.79 6.18
N LEU A 9 10.14 7.78 5.62
CA LEU A 9 9.99 6.40 6.07
C LEU A 9 10.19 6.27 7.58
N THR A 10 9.43 5.36 8.21
CA THR A 10 9.68 4.99 9.61
C THR A 10 11.07 4.38 9.76
N GLU A 11 11.63 4.34 10.95
CA GLU A 11 12.95 3.71 11.19
C GLU A 11 12.98 2.24 10.74
N GLU A 12 11.89 1.51 10.95
CA GLU A 12 11.75 0.12 10.51
C GLU A 12 11.75 0.01 8.98
N GLN A 13 10.96 0.83 8.31
CA GLN A 13 10.93 0.89 6.85
C GLN A 13 12.29 1.29 6.28
N ALA A 14 12.94 2.32 6.83
CA ALA A 14 14.25 2.76 6.42
C ALA A 14 15.32 1.66 6.60
N ARG A 15 15.25 0.90 7.70
CA ARG A 15 16.13 -0.24 7.93
C ARG A 15 15.89 -1.34 6.90
N THR A 16 14.64 -1.69 6.65
CA THR A 16 14.25 -2.70 5.64
C THR A 16 14.76 -2.32 4.25
N VAL A 17 14.54 -1.07 3.85
CA VAL A 17 15.06 -0.51 2.58
C VAL A 17 16.58 -0.65 2.49
N LYS A 18 17.29 -0.21 3.52
CA LYS A 18 18.76 -0.27 3.56
C LYS A 18 19.29 -1.70 3.44
N GLU A 19 18.69 -2.65 4.13
CA GLU A 19 19.13 -4.05 4.05
C GLU A 19 18.79 -4.66 2.68
N LEU A 20 17.65 -4.32 2.09
CA LEU A 20 17.29 -4.75 0.74
C LEU A 20 18.32 -4.24 -0.29
N PHE A 21 18.64 -2.95 -0.27
CA PHE A 21 19.67 -2.38 -1.15
C PHE A 21 21.03 -3.08 -1.01
N LYS A 22 21.48 -3.35 0.23
CA LYS A 22 22.73 -4.07 0.46
C LYS A 22 22.71 -5.48 -0.14
N LYS A 23 21.58 -6.19 -0.03
CA LYS A 23 21.43 -7.52 -0.63
C LYS A 23 21.55 -7.47 -2.14
N TYR A 24 20.85 -6.54 -2.79
CA TYR A 24 20.88 -6.36 -4.23
C TYR A 24 22.29 -6.04 -4.72
N LEU A 25 22.97 -5.05 -4.13
CA LEU A 25 24.33 -4.67 -4.50
C LEU A 25 25.34 -5.82 -4.30
N ARG A 26 25.20 -6.62 -3.23
CA ARG A 26 26.04 -7.77 -2.99
C ARG A 26 25.79 -8.87 -4.03
N SER A 27 24.53 -9.20 -4.24
CA SER A 27 24.13 -10.23 -5.21
C SER A 27 24.59 -9.88 -6.63
N TYR A 28 24.52 -8.61 -7.04
CA TYR A 28 25.00 -8.19 -8.35
C TYR A 28 26.52 -8.37 -8.49
N LYS A 29 27.31 -8.06 -7.45
CA LYS A 29 28.75 -8.26 -7.45
C LYS A 29 29.16 -9.74 -7.52
N GLU A 30 28.30 -10.62 -7.02
CA GLU A 30 28.51 -12.06 -6.99
C GLU A 30 27.82 -12.78 -8.18
N LYS A 31 27.20 -12.04 -9.08
CA LYS A 31 26.49 -12.56 -10.25
C LYS A 31 27.44 -13.34 -11.16
N ASP A 32 26.99 -14.52 -11.63
CA ASP A 32 27.74 -15.29 -12.65
C ASP A 32 27.94 -14.42 -13.91
N ALA A 33 29.15 -14.43 -14.47
CA ALA A 33 29.49 -13.64 -15.65
C ALA A 33 28.69 -14.03 -16.90
N ASN A 34 28.16 -15.24 -16.96
CA ASN A 34 27.34 -15.73 -18.08
C ASN A 34 25.84 -15.43 -17.89
N MET A 35 25.42 -14.99 -16.72
CA MET A 35 24.04 -14.63 -16.43
C MET A 35 23.75 -13.23 -16.93
N THR A 36 22.68 -13.04 -17.68
CA THR A 36 22.20 -11.71 -18.08
C THR A 36 21.69 -10.93 -16.88
N ASP A 37 21.64 -9.60 -16.99
CA ASP A 37 21.10 -8.75 -15.93
C ASP A 37 19.61 -9.00 -15.71
N GLN A 38 18.87 -9.34 -16.77
CA GLN A 38 17.46 -9.72 -16.67
C GLN A 38 17.29 -11.03 -15.88
N GLU A 39 18.02 -12.09 -16.23
CA GLU A 39 17.98 -13.36 -15.51
C GLU A 39 18.38 -13.19 -14.03
N TRP A 40 19.37 -12.34 -13.75
CA TRP A 40 19.77 -12.02 -12.38
C TRP A 40 18.64 -11.32 -11.62
N LEU A 41 18.00 -10.30 -12.21
CA LEU A 41 16.88 -9.60 -11.59
C LEU A 41 15.70 -10.53 -11.34
N GLU A 42 15.34 -11.35 -12.32
CA GLU A 42 14.26 -12.32 -12.17
C GLU A 42 14.51 -13.29 -11.00
N GLN A 43 15.74 -13.82 -10.89
CA GLN A 43 16.08 -14.69 -9.76
C GLN A 43 16.00 -13.96 -8.43
N LEU A 44 16.50 -12.73 -8.36
CA LEU A 44 16.51 -11.96 -7.14
C LEU A 44 15.11 -11.54 -6.73
N PHE A 45 14.24 -11.17 -7.66
CA PHE A 45 12.84 -10.88 -7.40
C PHE A 45 12.10 -12.10 -6.84
N ARG A 46 12.30 -13.29 -7.38
CA ARG A 46 11.73 -14.53 -6.82
C ARG A 46 12.12 -14.78 -5.38
N ILE A 47 13.36 -14.42 -4.99
CA ILE A 47 13.89 -14.64 -3.63
C ILE A 47 13.42 -13.56 -2.67
N GLU A 48 13.58 -12.30 -3.03
CA GLU A 48 13.40 -11.17 -2.12
C GLU A 48 11.96 -10.60 -2.16
N LEU A 49 11.21 -10.87 -3.23
CA LEU A 49 9.86 -10.38 -3.46
C LEU A 49 8.89 -11.55 -3.80
N PRO A 50 8.73 -12.53 -2.91
CA PRO A 50 7.98 -13.78 -3.17
C PRO A 50 6.49 -13.57 -3.46
N GLU A 51 6.00 -12.34 -3.32
CA GLU A 51 4.62 -11.96 -3.58
C GLU A 51 4.36 -11.56 -5.05
N MET A 52 5.43 -11.34 -5.82
CA MET A 52 5.31 -11.09 -7.26
C MET A 52 5.01 -12.40 -7.99
N ASN A 53 4.11 -12.34 -8.96
CA ASN A 53 3.89 -13.47 -9.85
C ASN A 53 4.94 -13.49 -10.98
N GLU A 54 5.06 -14.61 -11.70
CA GLU A 54 6.08 -14.79 -12.74
C GLU A 54 5.95 -13.81 -13.91
N GLU A 55 4.74 -13.34 -14.22
CA GLU A 55 4.49 -12.37 -15.29
C GLU A 55 4.98 -10.98 -14.88
N GLU A 56 4.68 -10.56 -13.65
CA GLU A 56 5.18 -9.31 -13.06
C GLU A 56 6.71 -9.32 -12.96
N ILE A 57 7.31 -10.43 -12.49
CA ILE A 57 8.76 -10.57 -12.39
C ILE A 57 9.43 -10.35 -13.75
N LYS A 58 8.90 -11.00 -14.77
CA LYS A 58 9.46 -10.92 -16.13
C LYS A 58 9.31 -9.52 -16.71
N GLN A 59 8.12 -8.95 -16.64
CA GLN A 59 7.83 -7.62 -17.18
C GLN A 59 8.69 -6.55 -16.50
N ASP A 60 8.71 -6.51 -15.16
CA ASP A 60 9.45 -5.50 -14.41
C ASP A 60 10.97 -5.63 -14.62
N SER A 61 11.49 -6.87 -14.70
CA SER A 61 12.91 -7.10 -15.00
C SER A 61 13.29 -6.60 -16.39
N GLU A 62 12.46 -6.84 -17.39
CA GLU A 62 12.66 -6.37 -18.76
C GLU A 62 12.60 -4.83 -18.86
N GLU A 63 11.64 -4.20 -18.17
CA GLU A 63 11.51 -2.75 -18.13
C GLU A 63 12.73 -2.09 -17.50
N ILE A 64 13.23 -2.61 -16.37
CA ILE A 64 14.40 -2.10 -15.67
C ILE A 64 15.65 -2.20 -16.55
N VAL A 65 15.93 -3.37 -17.12
CA VAL A 65 17.10 -3.59 -17.97
C VAL A 65 17.06 -2.71 -19.22
N THR A 66 15.86 -2.53 -19.81
CA THR A 66 15.67 -1.64 -20.94
C THR A 66 15.95 -0.18 -20.59
N ALA A 67 15.46 0.28 -19.42
CA ALA A 67 15.71 1.64 -18.96
C ALA A 67 17.21 1.91 -18.75
N ILE A 68 17.95 0.95 -18.18
CA ILE A 68 19.40 1.08 -17.96
C ILE A 68 20.16 1.11 -19.27
N ARG A 69 19.84 0.21 -20.21
CA ARG A 69 20.46 0.23 -21.53
C ARG A 69 20.25 1.57 -22.22
N THR A 70 19.05 2.12 -22.15
CA THR A 70 18.75 3.45 -22.71
C THR A 70 19.57 4.54 -22.03
N PHE A 71 19.80 4.44 -20.72
CA PHE A 71 20.67 5.36 -19.98
C PHE A 71 22.11 5.30 -20.47
N ASP A 72 22.68 4.09 -20.61
CA ASP A 72 24.06 3.90 -21.09
C ASP A 72 24.25 4.43 -22.52
N GLU A 73 23.26 4.18 -23.40
CA GLU A 73 23.25 4.74 -24.75
C GLU A 73 23.21 6.27 -24.75
N ASN A 74 22.41 6.87 -23.86
CA ASN A 74 22.35 8.31 -23.66
C ASN A 74 23.66 8.89 -23.10
N LEU A 75 24.29 8.21 -22.15
CA LEU A 75 25.57 8.61 -21.60
C LEU A 75 26.69 8.58 -22.65
N ALA A 76 26.74 7.52 -23.47
CA ALA A 76 27.64 7.42 -24.60
C ALA A 76 27.42 8.54 -25.62
N SER A 77 26.14 8.81 -25.97
CA SER A 77 25.74 9.90 -26.86
C SER A 77 26.16 11.27 -26.33
N CYS A 78 25.96 11.54 -25.03
CA CYS A 78 26.42 12.78 -24.39
C CYS A 78 27.94 12.94 -24.46
N THR A 79 28.67 11.85 -24.22
CA THR A 79 30.14 11.86 -24.28
C THR A 79 30.61 12.16 -25.69
N GLU A 80 30.01 11.55 -26.71
CA GLU A 80 30.33 11.82 -28.12
C GLU A 80 29.99 13.25 -28.56
N ALA A 81 28.83 13.77 -28.12
CA ALA A 81 28.44 15.15 -28.37
C ALA A 81 29.42 16.14 -27.75
N SER A 82 29.88 15.89 -26.52
CA SER A 82 30.88 16.70 -25.82
C SER A 82 32.22 16.71 -26.54
N LYS A 83 32.68 15.59 -27.12
CA LYS A 83 33.86 15.51 -27.95
C LYS A 83 33.75 16.35 -29.22
N LYS A 84 32.53 16.57 -29.70
CA LYS A 84 32.24 17.41 -30.88
C LYS A 84 31.97 18.88 -30.51
N GLY A 85 32.16 19.26 -29.28
CA GLY A 85 32.02 20.64 -28.81
C GLY A 85 30.59 21.05 -28.44
N VAL A 86 29.63 20.11 -28.38
CA VAL A 86 28.28 20.36 -27.89
C VAL A 86 28.30 20.44 -26.35
N SER A 87 27.73 21.49 -25.77
CA SER A 87 27.62 21.58 -24.32
C SER A 87 26.68 20.52 -23.74
N LYS A 88 26.92 20.11 -22.50
CA LYS A 88 26.03 19.16 -21.79
C LYS A 88 24.61 19.67 -21.70
N GLU A 89 24.44 20.96 -21.51
CA GLU A 89 23.16 21.64 -21.40
C GLU A 89 22.39 21.59 -22.72
N SER A 90 23.07 21.84 -23.86
CA SER A 90 22.46 21.74 -25.18
C SER A 90 22.05 20.30 -25.50
N TRP A 91 22.96 19.34 -25.26
CA TRP A 91 22.64 17.92 -25.43
C TRP A 91 21.47 17.47 -24.56
N LEU A 92 21.44 17.90 -23.30
CA LEU A 92 20.35 17.58 -22.36
C LEU A 92 19.02 18.19 -22.81
N ALA A 93 19.02 19.43 -23.31
CA ALA A 93 17.83 20.08 -23.81
C ALA A 93 17.24 19.33 -25.00
N ASP A 94 18.10 18.87 -25.93
CA ASP A 94 17.68 18.06 -27.08
C ASP A 94 17.10 16.71 -26.60
N LYS A 95 17.73 16.08 -25.61
CA LYS A 95 17.28 14.79 -25.05
C LYS A 95 16.01 14.89 -24.23
N ILE A 96 15.78 15.97 -23.48
CA ILE A 96 14.51 16.20 -22.76
C ILE A 96 13.32 16.27 -23.71
N GLN A 97 13.52 16.73 -24.95
CA GLN A 97 12.47 16.70 -25.97
C GLN A 97 12.23 15.30 -26.53
N GLU A 98 13.23 14.42 -26.53
CA GLU A 98 13.12 13.07 -27.09
C GLU A 98 12.67 12.03 -26.06
N VAL A 99 12.97 12.21 -24.77
CA VAL A 99 12.89 11.13 -23.80
C VAL A 99 12.31 11.61 -22.48
N SER A 100 11.08 11.24 -22.20
CA SER A 100 10.53 11.22 -20.83
C SER A 100 10.95 9.95 -20.07
N VAL A 101 12.21 9.54 -20.20
CA VAL A 101 12.72 8.37 -19.48
C VAL A 101 13.25 8.84 -18.12
N GLY A 102 12.46 8.58 -17.07
CA GLY A 102 12.90 8.78 -15.70
C GLY A 102 14.03 7.84 -15.36
N MET A 103 15.15 8.39 -14.92
CA MET A 103 16.22 7.61 -14.31
C MET A 103 15.77 7.02 -12.97
N ALA A 104 16.41 5.95 -12.51
CA ALA A 104 16.02 5.26 -11.27
C ALA A 104 15.86 6.17 -10.04
N VAL A 105 16.68 7.22 -9.91
CA VAL A 105 16.52 8.24 -8.87
C VAL A 105 15.22 9.03 -9.03
N ASN A 106 14.80 9.33 -10.27
CA ASN A 106 13.53 9.96 -10.56
C ASN A 106 12.36 9.03 -10.28
N GLU A 107 12.48 7.74 -10.57
CA GLU A 107 11.42 6.77 -10.29
C GLU A 107 11.20 6.59 -8.79
N TYR A 108 12.28 6.51 -8.00
CA TYR A 108 12.18 6.50 -6.55
C TYR A 108 11.53 7.79 -6.02
N GLY A 109 11.98 8.96 -6.49
CA GLY A 109 11.38 10.25 -6.15
C GLY A 109 9.90 10.35 -6.56
N LYS A 110 9.55 9.86 -7.75
CA LYS A 110 8.16 9.79 -8.23
C LYS A 110 7.33 8.86 -7.36
N THR A 111 7.86 7.70 -6.97
CA THR A 111 7.17 6.76 -6.08
C THR A 111 6.87 7.41 -4.73
N LEU A 112 7.84 8.08 -4.10
CA LEU A 112 7.61 8.81 -2.85
C LEU A 112 6.58 9.92 -3.03
N GLN A 113 6.68 10.72 -4.08
CA GLN A 113 5.71 11.77 -4.38
C GLN A 113 4.30 11.20 -4.63
N GLN A 114 4.20 10.07 -5.30
CA GLN A 114 2.92 9.39 -5.50
C GLN A 114 2.35 8.89 -4.17
N MET A 115 3.18 8.30 -3.31
CA MET A 115 2.78 7.88 -1.96
C MET A 115 2.26 9.05 -1.13
N ASP A 116 2.96 10.18 -1.13
CA ASP A 116 2.52 11.42 -0.46
C ASP A 116 1.18 11.91 -0.98
N ASN A 117 1.01 11.96 -2.30
CA ASN A 117 -0.23 12.41 -2.93
C ASN A 117 -1.40 11.49 -2.57
N VAL A 118 -1.20 10.18 -2.60
CA VAL A 118 -2.23 9.20 -2.23
C VAL A 118 -2.54 9.31 -0.74
N LEU A 119 -1.53 9.40 0.12
CA LEU A 119 -1.70 9.55 1.56
C LEU A 119 -2.48 10.82 1.91
N TYR A 120 -2.14 11.93 1.28
CA TYR A 120 -2.87 13.20 1.44
C TYR A 120 -4.34 13.08 1.02
N ALA A 121 -4.59 12.52 -0.15
CA ALA A 121 -5.96 12.32 -0.66
C ALA A 121 -6.78 11.42 0.29
N LYS A 122 -6.19 10.30 0.75
CA LYS A 122 -6.89 9.37 1.66
C LYS A 122 -7.12 9.95 3.05
N ASN A 123 -6.23 10.80 3.55
CA ASN A 123 -6.45 11.54 4.79
C ASN A 123 -7.58 12.58 4.64
N ALA A 124 -7.68 13.26 3.50
CA ALA A 124 -8.79 14.16 3.23
C ALA A 124 -10.14 13.42 3.17
N GLU A 125 -10.19 12.27 2.50
CA GLU A 125 -11.38 11.41 2.45
C GLU A 125 -11.75 10.87 3.85
N LEU A 126 -10.76 10.50 4.67
CA LEU A 126 -10.98 10.05 6.05
C LEU A 126 -11.56 11.18 6.92
N ALA A 127 -11.02 12.39 6.79
CA ALA A 127 -11.52 13.55 7.52
C ALA A 127 -12.97 13.88 7.15
N ASP A 128 -13.30 13.83 5.85
CA ASP A 128 -14.66 14.06 5.36
C ASP A 128 -15.63 13.00 5.90
N ALA A 129 -15.27 11.72 5.83
CA ALA A 129 -16.10 10.60 6.30
C ALA A 129 -16.37 10.64 7.82
N LEU A 130 -15.46 11.18 8.63
CA LEU A 130 -15.60 11.28 10.09
C LEU A 130 -16.19 12.62 10.55
N SER A 131 -16.41 13.56 9.66
CA SER A 131 -17.02 14.84 9.95
C SER A 131 -18.55 14.73 9.99
N ARG A 132 -19.20 15.42 10.93
CA ARG A 132 -20.66 15.41 11.10
C ARG A 132 -21.36 16.51 10.33
N SER A 133 -20.66 17.55 10.00
CA SER A 133 -21.20 18.77 9.42
C SER A 133 -20.25 19.38 8.40
N ALA A 134 -20.78 20.25 7.55
CA ALA A 134 -20.02 20.98 6.53
C ALA A 134 -18.89 21.87 7.11
N ASP A 135 -18.85 22.05 8.43
CA ASP A 135 -17.82 22.82 9.14
C ASP A 135 -16.67 21.94 9.67
N GLY A 136 -16.66 20.64 9.36
CA GLY A 136 -15.54 19.74 9.65
C GLY A 136 -15.42 19.25 11.09
N HIS A 137 -16.47 19.41 11.92
CA HIS A 137 -16.43 18.91 13.28
C HIS A 137 -16.57 17.38 13.35
N ILE A 138 -15.68 16.77 14.13
CA ILE A 138 -15.68 15.33 14.37
C ILE A 138 -16.95 14.86 15.07
N MET A 139 -17.47 13.72 14.67
CA MET A 139 -18.62 13.07 15.32
C MET A 139 -18.32 12.73 16.77
N MET A 140 -19.20 13.19 17.69
CA MET A 140 -19.10 12.91 19.14
C MET A 140 -19.88 11.63 19.51
N SER A 141 -19.87 10.61 18.64
CA SER A 141 -20.51 9.32 18.89
C SER A 141 -19.67 8.45 19.82
N PRO A 142 -20.26 7.76 20.80
CA PRO A 142 -19.53 6.79 21.64
C PRO A 142 -19.02 5.57 20.86
N ASN A 143 -19.52 5.35 19.65
CA ASN A 143 -19.19 4.23 18.76
C ASN A 143 -18.40 4.72 17.52
N LEU A 144 -17.77 5.88 17.58
CA LEU A 144 -16.99 6.42 16.47
C LEU A 144 -15.82 5.51 16.09
N ASP A 145 -15.30 4.73 17.03
CA ASP A 145 -14.24 3.75 16.78
C ASP A 145 -14.60 2.71 15.72
N GLY A 146 -15.90 2.34 15.60
CA GLY A 146 -16.37 1.49 14.51
C GLY A 146 -16.23 2.16 13.14
N ASN A 147 -16.68 3.41 13.03
CA ASN A 147 -16.55 4.19 11.79
C ASN A 147 -15.06 4.46 11.45
N ILE A 148 -14.23 4.70 12.45
CA ILE A 148 -12.79 4.85 12.27
C ILE A 148 -12.20 3.54 11.72
N ALA A 149 -12.56 2.38 12.30
CA ALA A 149 -12.09 1.07 11.85
C ALA A 149 -12.48 0.80 10.38
N GLU A 150 -13.75 1.03 10.02
CA GLU A 150 -14.24 0.85 8.65
C GLU A 150 -13.42 1.69 7.65
N ASN A 151 -13.24 2.97 7.95
CA ASN A 151 -12.52 3.89 7.07
C ASN A 151 -11.01 3.59 7.04
N MET A 152 -10.35 3.36 8.19
CA MET A 152 -8.92 3.06 8.25
C MET A 152 -8.58 1.77 7.50
N ILE A 153 -9.36 0.71 7.69
CA ILE A 153 -9.16 -0.57 6.98
C ILE A 153 -9.38 -0.39 5.48
N ALA A 154 -10.42 0.34 5.08
CA ALA A 154 -10.67 0.63 3.66
C ALA A 154 -9.51 1.43 3.04
N LYS A 155 -9.12 2.54 3.67
CA LYS A 155 -8.09 3.45 3.13
C LYS A 155 -6.70 2.82 3.13
N THR A 156 -6.34 2.02 4.13
CA THR A 156 -5.05 1.30 4.11
C THR A 156 -5.01 0.21 3.04
N THR A 157 -6.14 -0.37 2.66
CA THR A 157 -6.21 -1.28 1.51
C THR A 157 -5.97 -0.51 0.20
N GLU A 158 -6.51 0.70 0.05
CA GLU A 158 -6.26 1.56 -1.11
C GLU A 158 -4.80 2.05 -1.17
N LEU A 159 -4.17 2.36 0.00
CA LEU A 159 -2.74 2.67 0.06
C LEU A 159 -1.89 1.49 -0.47
N SER A 160 -2.24 0.27 -0.05
CA SER A 160 -1.58 -0.95 -0.53
C SER A 160 -1.79 -1.16 -2.04
N ALA A 161 -3.02 -0.97 -2.54
CA ALA A 161 -3.32 -1.05 -3.96
C ALA A 161 -2.49 -0.07 -4.80
N SER A 162 -2.32 1.16 -4.31
CA SER A 162 -1.54 2.20 -5.00
C SER A 162 -0.07 1.82 -5.17
N LEU A 163 0.55 1.20 -4.14
CA LEU A 163 1.93 0.70 -4.22
C LEU A 163 2.10 -0.47 -5.19
N GLN A 164 1.05 -1.29 -5.31
CA GLN A 164 1.04 -2.43 -6.24
C GLN A 164 0.67 -2.02 -7.67
N GLY A 165 0.30 -0.76 -7.91
CA GLY A 165 -0.18 -0.27 -9.20
C GLY A 165 -1.53 -0.85 -9.61
N LYS A 166 -2.34 -1.34 -8.66
CA LYS A 166 -3.65 -1.95 -8.92
C LYS A 166 -4.78 -0.92 -8.89
N ASN A 167 -5.68 -1.03 -9.82
CA ASN A 167 -6.85 -0.16 -9.94
C ASN A 167 -8.03 -0.67 -9.07
N ILE A 168 -7.82 -0.62 -7.75
CA ILE A 168 -8.77 -1.08 -6.74
C ILE A 168 -9.22 0.10 -5.90
N SER A 169 -10.54 0.28 -5.77
CA SER A 169 -11.14 1.20 -4.81
C SER A 169 -11.84 0.43 -3.68
N VAL A 170 -11.84 1.01 -2.47
CA VAL A 170 -12.49 0.42 -1.29
C VAL A 170 -13.31 1.50 -0.59
N SER A 171 -14.61 1.37 -0.65
CA SER A 171 -15.55 2.38 -0.15
C SER A 171 -16.34 1.87 1.05
N VAL A 172 -16.44 2.70 2.07
CA VAL A 172 -17.41 2.52 3.16
C VAL A 172 -18.78 2.88 2.64
N LEU A 173 -19.77 2.03 2.86
CA LEU A 173 -21.14 2.21 2.39
C LEU A 173 -22.03 2.72 3.53
N GLU A 174 -22.63 3.88 3.34
CA GLU A 174 -23.56 4.50 4.30
C GLU A 174 -24.90 3.79 4.30
N SER A 175 -24.95 2.54 4.72
CA SER A 175 -26.19 1.81 4.83
C SER A 175 -26.47 1.43 6.28
N HIS A 176 -27.59 1.90 6.81
CA HIS A 176 -28.06 1.61 8.17
C HIS A 176 -29.08 0.48 8.25
N THR A 177 -29.27 -0.28 7.16
CA THR A 177 -30.21 -1.42 7.16
C THR A 177 -29.55 -2.67 7.78
N ALA A 178 -30.34 -3.50 8.44
CA ALA A 178 -29.84 -4.73 9.01
C ALA A 178 -29.19 -5.62 7.94
N ASN A 179 -28.00 -6.16 8.24
CA ASN A 179 -27.20 -7.00 7.33
C ASN A 179 -26.68 -6.29 6.07
N SER A 180 -26.69 -4.96 6.04
CA SER A 180 -26.08 -4.20 4.95
C SER A 180 -24.56 -4.46 4.88
N VAL A 181 -23.99 -4.20 3.72
CA VAL A 181 -22.54 -4.23 3.50
C VAL A 181 -21.93 -2.98 4.12
N ASP A 182 -20.92 -3.13 4.97
CA ASP A 182 -20.22 -1.99 5.56
C ASP A 182 -19.18 -1.43 4.57
N VAL A 183 -18.42 -2.32 3.91
CA VAL A 183 -17.33 -1.91 2.99
C VAL A 183 -17.40 -2.74 1.71
N ARG A 184 -17.15 -2.08 0.58
CA ARG A 184 -17.06 -2.72 -0.75
C ARG A 184 -15.73 -2.40 -1.41
N ALA A 185 -15.01 -3.44 -1.81
CA ALA A 185 -13.87 -3.33 -2.71
C ALA A 185 -14.32 -3.57 -4.16
N ILE A 186 -13.81 -2.77 -5.10
CA ILE A 186 -14.09 -2.88 -6.54
C ILE A 186 -12.75 -2.93 -7.27
N ASN A 187 -12.58 -3.94 -8.11
CA ASN A 187 -11.49 -4.00 -9.10
C ASN A 187 -12.02 -3.39 -10.40
N HIS A 188 -11.51 -2.21 -10.76
CA HIS A 188 -11.98 -1.47 -11.93
C HIS A 188 -11.52 -2.09 -13.26
N ASP A 189 -10.48 -2.92 -13.25
CA ASP A 189 -9.99 -3.57 -14.47
C ASP A 189 -10.88 -4.74 -14.87
N THR A 190 -11.48 -5.43 -13.88
CA THR A 190 -12.35 -6.60 -14.12
C THR A 190 -13.82 -6.34 -13.88
N GLY A 191 -14.18 -5.22 -13.25
CA GLY A 191 -15.54 -4.89 -12.81
C GLY A 191 -16.05 -5.76 -11.65
N GLN A 192 -15.22 -6.63 -11.08
CA GLN A 192 -15.59 -7.47 -9.94
C GLN A 192 -15.65 -6.67 -8.65
N TYR A 193 -16.47 -7.11 -7.70
CA TYR A 193 -16.53 -6.52 -6.38
C TYR A 193 -16.54 -7.59 -5.27
N GLN A 194 -16.11 -7.18 -4.09
CA GLN A 194 -16.15 -7.99 -2.86
C GLN A 194 -16.76 -7.16 -1.74
N ASN A 195 -17.66 -7.79 -0.97
CA ASN A 195 -18.34 -7.14 0.14
C ASN A 195 -17.77 -7.59 1.48
N TYR A 196 -17.65 -6.66 2.40
CA TYR A 196 -17.12 -6.87 3.73
C TYR A 196 -18.08 -6.33 4.79
N GLN A 197 -18.13 -7.05 5.90
CA GLN A 197 -18.80 -6.67 7.14
C GLN A 197 -17.76 -6.53 8.23
N LEU A 198 -17.72 -5.40 8.89
CA LEU A 198 -16.80 -5.15 9.99
C LEU A 198 -17.54 -5.22 11.33
N LYS A 199 -16.97 -5.94 12.30
CA LYS A 199 -17.51 -6.03 13.65
C LYS A 199 -16.40 -5.92 14.69
N PHE A 200 -16.34 -4.79 15.36
CA PHE A 200 -15.35 -4.40 16.32
C PHE A 200 -15.96 -4.35 17.73
N GLY A 201 -16.31 -5.51 18.27
CA GLY A 201 -16.77 -5.65 19.66
C GLY A 201 -15.66 -5.31 20.66
N LYS A 202 -16.03 -5.08 21.91
CA LYS A 202 -15.05 -4.76 22.97
C LYS A 202 -14.07 -5.91 23.26
N ASP A 203 -14.49 -7.14 22.99
CA ASP A 203 -13.75 -8.39 23.15
C ASP A 203 -14.27 -9.43 22.15
N ALA A 204 -13.60 -10.57 22.03
CA ALA A 204 -13.96 -11.62 21.09
C ALA A 204 -15.41 -12.14 21.33
N LYS A 205 -15.82 -12.27 22.59
CA LYS A 205 -17.19 -12.69 22.93
C LYS A 205 -18.24 -11.70 22.40
N ALA A 206 -18.01 -10.40 22.63
CA ALA A 206 -18.93 -9.36 22.13
C ALA A 206 -18.95 -9.32 20.60
N THR A 207 -17.81 -9.54 19.94
CA THR A 207 -17.72 -9.63 18.48
C THR A 207 -18.48 -10.84 17.94
N ILE A 208 -18.38 -12.02 18.58
CA ILE A 208 -19.14 -13.22 18.25
C ILE A 208 -20.65 -12.94 18.40
N GLU A 209 -21.08 -12.35 19.51
CA GLU A 209 -22.50 -12.01 19.74
C GLU A 209 -23.04 -11.06 18.66
N LEU A 210 -22.24 -10.08 18.22
CA LEU A 210 -22.62 -9.18 17.12
C LEU A 210 -22.76 -9.93 15.79
N LEU A 211 -21.85 -10.87 15.52
CA LEU A 211 -21.88 -11.68 14.30
C LEU A 211 -23.03 -12.70 14.28
N GLU A 212 -23.44 -13.23 15.43
CA GLU A 212 -24.58 -14.16 15.52
C GLU A 212 -25.93 -13.50 15.30
N ARG A 213 -26.05 -12.20 15.59
CA ARG A 213 -27.30 -11.44 15.39
C ARG A 213 -27.62 -11.18 13.93
N GLY A 214 -26.65 -11.30 13.04
CA GLY A 214 -26.78 -10.97 11.63
C GLY A 214 -26.66 -12.17 10.70
N ASN A 215 -27.24 -12.02 9.51
CA ASN A 215 -27.04 -12.94 8.40
C ASN A 215 -26.20 -12.24 7.31
N TYR A 216 -24.90 -12.38 7.37
CA TYR A 216 -23.94 -11.73 6.47
C TYR A 216 -23.57 -12.65 5.30
N ASN A 217 -24.59 -13.12 4.56
CA ASN A 217 -24.39 -13.97 3.38
C ASN A 217 -23.68 -13.17 2.29
N ASN A 218 -22.72 -13.83 1.61
CA ASN A 218 -21.91 -13.23 0.57
C ASN A 218 -21.05 -12.04 1.02
N GLN A 219 -20.78 -11.94 2.33
CA GLN A 219 -19.86 -10.95 2.89
C GLN A 219 -18.69 -11.65 3.60
N ARG A 220 -17.51 -11.12 3.44
CA ARG A 220 -16.35 -11.48 4.24
C ARG A 220 -16.38 -10.69 5.54
N ILE A 221 -15.96 -11.29 6.62
CA ILE A 221 -16.01 -10.68 7.95
C ILE A 221 -14.64 -10.18 8.34
N VAL A 222 -14.57 -8.94 8.84
CA VAL A 222 -13.35 -8.36 9.41
C VAL A 222 -13.59 -8.06 10.88
N VAL A 223 -12.65 -8.50 11.72
CA VAL A 223 -12.69 -8.38 13.18
C VAL A 223 -11.38 -7.77 13.71
N PRO A 224 -11.31 -7.27 14.95
CA PRO A 224 -10.07 -6.82 15.56
C PRO A 224 -9.00 -7.91 15.53
N SER A 225 -7.74 -7.53 15.25
CA SER A 225 -6.65 -8.49 15.04
C SER A 225 -6.40 -9.38 16.26
N GLU A 226 -6.48 -8.82 17.47
CA GLU A 226 -6.30 -9.54 18.73
C GLU A 226 -7.44 -10.54 19.04
N GLN A 227 -8.57 -10.43 18.34
CA GLN A 227 -9.76 -11.27 18.55
C GLN A 227 -9.89 -12.37 17.47
N LEU A 228 -9.07 -12.29 16.40
CA LEU A 228 -9.22 -13.11 15.20
C LEU A 228 -9.22 -14.60 15.48
N GLU A 229 -8.24 -15.10 16.23
CA GLU A 229 -8.09 -16.54 16.50
C GLU A 229 -9.29 -17.12 17.24
N GLU A 230 -9.78 -16.42 18.27
CA GLU A 230 -10.90 -16.87 19.08
C GLU A 230 -12.20 -16.85 18.26
N VAL A 231 -12.44 -15.80 17.48
CA VAL A 231 -13.63 -15.67 16.63
C VAL A 231 -13.62 -16.74 15.53
N GLN A 232 -12.47 -16.97 14.88
CA GLN A 232 -12.33 -18.02 13.86
C GLN A 232 -12.57 -19.41 14.46
N ALA A 233 -12.00 -19.72 15.62
CA ALA A 233 -12.19 -21.01 16.30
C ALA A 233 -13.65 -21.28 16.60
N TYR A 234 -14.36 -20.29 17.13
CA TYR A 234 -15.79 -20.39 17.46
C TYR A 234 -16.66 -20.71 16.23
N PHE A 235 -16.48 -19.97 15.13
CA PHE A 235 -17.28 -20.19 13.92
C PHE A 235 -16.90 -21.47 13.19
N LYS A 236 -15.64 -21.89 13.26
CA LYS A 236 -15.17 -23.18 12.73
C LYS A 236 -15.80 -24.36 13.48
N GLU A 237 -15.88 -24.30 14.81
CA GLU A 237 -16.55 -25.32 15.65
C GLU A 237 -18.04 -25.44 15.30
N LYS A 238 -18.69 -24.32 14.99
CA LYS A 238 -20.08 -24.29 14.51
C LYS A 238 -20.26 -24.70 13.05
N GLY A 239 -19.22 -25.12 12.35
CA GLY A 239 -19.28 -25.56 10.95
C GLY A 239 -19.57 -24.41 9.96
N SER A 240 -19.26 -23.17 10.32
CA SER A 240 -19.45 -22.02 9.45
C SER A 240 -18.40 -21.99 8.33
N SER A 241 -18.85 -21.69 7.11
CA SER A 241 -17.97 -21.45 5.95
C SER A 241 -17.61 -19.96 5.74
N LYS A 242 -17.91 -19.08 6.71
CA LYS A 242 -17.61 -17.65 6.61
C LYS A 242 -16.11 -17.41 6.60
N THR A 243 -15.65 -16.56 5.68
CA THR A 243 -14.29 -16.05 5.69
C THR A 243 -14.19 -14.95 6.74
N ILE A 244 -13.39 -15.17 7.77
CA ILE A 244 -13.16 -14.23 8.87
C ILE A 244 -11.69 -13.86 8.89
N THR A 245 -11.38 -12.56 8.81
CA THR A 245 -10.03 -11.99 8.76
C THR A 245 -9.93 -10.78 9.68
N ASP A 246 -8.75 -10.26 9.88
CA ASP A 246 -8.49 -8.99 10.59
C ASP A 246 -8.20 -7.82 9.64
N HIS A 247 -8.22 -8.06 8.34
CA HIS A 247 -7.97 -7.07 7.28
C HIS A 247 -8.84 -7.36 6.05
N ILE A 248 -8.95 -6.38 5.17
CA ILE A 248 -9.48 -6.60 3.82
C ILE A 248 -8.38 -7.23 2.96
N ASP A 249 -8.71 -8.33 2.29
CA ASP A 249 -7.91 -8.93 1.23
C ASP A 249 -8.71 -8.89 -0.07
N ALA A 250 -8.37 -7.91 -0.92
CA ALA A 250 -9.02 -7.67 -2.20
C ALA A 250 -8.08 -8.04 -3.34
N TRP A 251 -8.26 -9.23 -3.93
CA TRP A 251 -7.43 -9.77 -5.03
C TRP A 251 -5.93 -9.73 -4.72
N GLY A 252 -5.56 -10.18 -3.50
CA GLY A 252 -4.19 -10.21 -3.02
C GLY A 252 -3.64 -8.86 -2.54
N THR A 253 -4.46 -7.81 -2.56
CA THR A 253 -4.14 -6.53 -1.93
C THR A 253 -4.68 -6.50 -0.51
N LYS A 254 -3.80 -6.33 0.46
CA LYS A 254 -4.13 -6.42 1.89
C LYS A 254 -4.02 -5.07 2.56
N GLY A 255 -5.07 -4.68 3.27
CA GLY A 255 -5.05 -3.53 4.17
C GLY A 255 -4.33 -3.82 5.49
N LYS A 256 -4.17 -2.81 6.33
CA LYS A 256 -3.68 -2.98 7.71
C LYS A 256 -4.72 -3.65 8.57
N SER A 257 -4.24 -4.44 9.54
CA SER A 257 -5.02 -4.96 10.66
C SER A 257 -4.95 -3.96 11.82
N PHE A 258 -6.01 -3.87 12.59
CA PHE A 258 -6.10 -3.00 13.75
C PHE A 258 -6.73 -3.72 14.94
N THR A 259 -6.30 -3.34 16.14
CA THR A 259 -6.92 -3.78 17.38
C THR A 259 -8.10 -2.89 17.76
N LYS A 260 -8.96 -3.39 18.63
CA LYS A 260 -10.05 -2.58 19.22
C LYS A 260 -9.50 -1.42 20.04
N GLU A 261 -8.39 -1.66 20.76
CA GLU A 261 -7.76 -0.65 21.59
C GLU A 261 -7.20 0.50 20.75
N GLU A 262 -6.52 0.20 19.63
CA GLU A 262 -6.04 1.23 18.68
C GLU A 262 -7.19 2.10 18.17
N MET A 263 -8.29 1.51 17.76
CA MET A 263 -9.46 2.25 17.26
C MET A 263 -10.09 3.14 18.34
N LYS A 264 -10.13 2.66 19.58
CA LYS A 264 -10.60 3.47 20.73
C LYS A 264 -9.65 4.63 21.03
N ALA A 265 -8.35 4.40 21.01
CA ALA A 265 -7.36 5.45 21.22
C ALA A 265 -7.46 6.55 20.14
N LEU A 266 -7.65 6.16 18.86
CA LEU A 266 -7.90 7.09 17.77
C LEU A 266 -9.21 7.87 17.95
N GLN A 267 -10.28 7.23 18.38
CA GLN A 267 -11.55 7.91 18.72
C GLN A 267 -11.34 8.96 19.81
N GLU A 268 -10.70 8.58 20.93
CA GLU A 268 -10.47 9.49 22.05
C GLU A 268 -9.60 10.68 21.63
N LYS A 269 -8.54 10.43 20.85
CA LYS A 269 -7.70 11.49 20.30
C LYS A 269 -8.51 12.41 19.39
N ALA A 270 -9.23 11.88 18.44
CA ALA A 270 -10.01 12.65 17.48
C ALA A 270 -11.07 13.53 18.18
N GLN A 271 -11.79 12.98 19.15
CA GLN A 271 -12.83 13.71 19.89
C GLN A 271 -12.25 14.78 20.82
N ARG A 272 -11.06 14.53 21.39
CA ARG A 272 -10.36 15.53 22.22
C ARG A 272 -9.79 16.67 21.41
N GLU A 273 -9.23 16.38 20.25
CA GLU A 273 -8.53 17.35 19.39
C GLU A 273 -9.47 18.01 18.38
N GLY A 274 -10.67 17.47 18.18
CA GLY A 274 -11.63 17.95 17.19
C GLY A 274 -11.19 17.74 15.74
N ALA A 275 -10.25 16.79 15.51
CA ALA A 275 -9.66 16.51 14.21
C ALA A 275 -9.70 15.01 13.91
N ALA A 276 -9.88 14.65 12.65
CA ALA A 276 -9.81 13.26 12.21
C ALA A 276 -8.42 12.66 12.46
N PRO A 277 -8.31 11.34 12.72
CA PRO A 277 -7.01 10.68 12.72
C PRO A 277 -6.38 10.77 11.33
N GLU A 278 -5.08 10.94 11.28
CA GLU A 278 -4.32 10.96 10.03
C GLU A 278 -3.50 9.68 9.89
N MET A 279 -3.46 9.16 8.67
CA MET A 279 -2.54 8.11 8.27
C MET A 279 -1.19 8.71 7.89
N ASP A 280 -0.13 7.96 8.15
CA ASP A 280 1.24 8.26 7.76
C ASP A 280 1.86 7.06 7.03
N TYR A 281 3.15 7.12 6.75
CA TYR A 281 3.87 6.03 6.07
C TYR A 281 3.82 4.68 6.79
N SER A 282 3.59 4.64 8.11
CA SER A 282 3.44 3.39 8.85
C SER A 282 2.18 2.61 8.48
N HIS A 283 1.21 3.27 7.84
CA HIS A 283 -0.04 2.69 7.37
C HIS A 283 0.08 1.99 6.01
N TYR A 284 1.16 2.22 5.27
CA TYR A 284 1.49 1.36 4.13
C TYR A 284 1.94 -0.02 4.60
N GLN A 285 1.60 -1.05 3.86
CA GLN A 285 2.11 -2.40 4.12
C GLN A 285 3.62 -2.44 3.86
N THR A 286 4.40 -2.86 4.86
CA THR A 286 5.87 -2.97 4.74
C THR A 286 6.29 -3.86 3.56
N LYS A 287 5.53 -4.91 3.30
CA LYS A 287 5.72 -5.82 2.18
C LYS A 287 5.56 -5.13 0.82
N ASP A 288 4.48 -4.35 0.64
CA ASP A 288 4.22 -3.66 -0.62
C ASP A 288 5.24 -2.54 -0.85
N LEU A 289 5.64 -1.87 0.23
CA LEU A 289 6.73 -0.90 0.19
C LEU A 289 8.06 -1.57 -0.19
N ALA A 290 8.37 -2.74 0.40
CA ALA A 290 9.58 -3.50 0.06
C ALA A 290 9.57 -3.95 -1.41
N MET A 291 8.43 -4.37 -1.94
CA MET A 291 8.26 -4.73 -3.34
C MET A 291 8.51 -3.54 -4.27
N SER A 292 7.88 -2.40 -4.01
CA SER A 292 8.07 -1.16 -4.79
C SER A 292 9.54 -0.69 -4.76
N ILE A 293 10.16 -0.71 -3.58
CA ILE A 293 11.56 -0.31 -3.39
C ILE A 293 12.51 -1.36 -3.99
N GLY A 294 12.16 -2.65 -3.92
CA GLY A 294 12.96 -3.72 -4.51
C GLY A 294 13.15 -3.56 -6.01
N LYS A 295 12.08 -3.18 -6.72
CA LYS A 295 12.15 -2.83 -8.14
C LYS A 295 13.13 -1.67 -8.39
N ASN A 296 13.04 -0.62 -7.59
CA ASN A 296 13.95 0.53 -7.69
C ASN A 296 15.40 0.15 -7.31
N ALA A 297 15.59 -0.69 -6.28
CA ALA A 297 16.90 -1.18 -5.87
C ALA A 297 17.58 -2.04 -6.96
N GLY A 298 16.78 -2.89 -7.64
CA GLY A 298 17.25 -3.65 -8.79
C GLY A 298 17.77 -2.73 -9.89
N THR A 299 17.00 -1.71 -10.23
CA THR A 299 17.40 -0.69 -11.21
C THR A 299 18.73 -0.01 -10.82
N MET A 300 18.85 0.42 -9.55
CA MET A 300 20.06 1.08 -9.07
C MET A 300 21.29 0.16 -8.99
N ALA A 301 21.10 -1.14 -8.76
CA ALA A 301 22.21 -2.08 -8.71
C ALA A 301 22.84 -2.36 -10.09
N LEU A 302 22.06 -2.17 -11.15
CA LEU A 302 22.49 -2.34 -12.54
C LEU A 302 23.15 -1.08 -13.12
N GLN A 303 22.91 0.10 -12.55
CA GLN A 303 23.59 1.37 -12.87
C GLN A 303 24.96 1.46 -12.20
#